data_f124d737c1237f49a0201623261f07a2
#
_entry.id   f124d737c1237f49a0201623261f07a2
#
_cell.length_a   1.000
_cell.length_b   1.000
_cell.length_c   1.000
_cell.angle_alpha   90.00
_cell.angle_beta   90.00
_cell.angle_gamma   90.00
#
_symmetry.space_group_name_H-M   'P 1'
#
loop_
_entity.id
_entity.type
_entity.pdbx_description
1 polymer ?
#
loop_
_entity_poly.entity_id
_entity_poly.type
_entity_poly.pdbx_seq_one_letter_code
_entity_poly.pdbx_strand_id
1 'polypeptide(L)'
;MEIAKAIADIQEYLKLIPAVNRAPQHAVWLTYDAEADTLYVNYKKPSHATDSEMTDEDVIIRYEGDEIIGFTVLHASKRLKKSA
;
A
#
# COMPACT_ATOMS: atom_id res chain seq x y z
N MET A 1 5.54 26.57 10.14
CA MET A 1 5.40 25.12 10.23
C MET A 1 6.05 24.59 11.49
N GLU A 2 5.39 23.70 12.13
CA GLU A 2 5.89 23.12 13.38
C GLU A 2 6.84 21.97 13.09
N ILE A 3 8.05 22.11 13.61
CA ILE A 3 9.05 21.03 13.45
C ILE A 3 8.56 19.75 14.13
N ALA A 4 7.92 19.90 15.30
CA ALA A 4 7.41 18.73 16.01
C ALA A 4 6.39 17.94 15.18
N LYS A 5 5.51 18.65 14.47
CA LYS A 5 4.54 17.98 13.61
C LYS A 5 5.24 17.29 12.45
N ALA A 6 6.24 17.95 11.86
CA ALA A 6 6.97 17.34 10.76
C ALA A 6 7.69 16.07 11.20
N ILE A 7 8.23 16.07 12.42
CA ILE A 7 8.91 14.89 12.95
C ILE A 7 7.91 13.76 13.17
N ALA A 8 6.71 14.08 13.69
CA ALA A 8 5.69 13.07 13.91
C ALA A 8 5.26 12.43 12.58
N ASP A 9 5.08 13.27 11.55
CA ASP A 9 4.71 12.76 10.23
C ASP A 9 5.83 11.86 9.67
N ILE A 10 7.08 12.28 9.83
CA ILE A 10 8.22 11.50 9.36
C ILE A 10 8.24 10.13 10.02
N GLN A 11 7.96 10.07 11.32
CA GLN A 11 8.00 8.80 12.03
C GLN A 11 6.95 7.81 11.53
N GLU A 12 5.80 8.32 11.08
CA GLU A 12 4.81 7.43 10.48
C GLU A 12 5.35 6.79 9.21
N TYR A 13 6.09 7.56 8.41
CA TYR A 13 6.65 7.01 7.18
C TYR A 13 7.82 6.08 7.44
N LEU A 14 8.55 6.29 8.53
CA LEU A 14 9.65 5.40 8.86
C LEU A 14 9.17 3.97 9.13
N LYS A 15 7.91 3.82 9.51
CA LYS A 15 7.33 2.50 9.73
C LYS A 15 7.21 1.71 8.43
N LEU A 16 7.33 2.38 7.29
CA LEU A 16 7.29 1.71 6.00
C LEU A 16 8.62 1.05 5.62
N ILE A 17 9.70 1.39 6.32
CA ILE A 17 11.02 0.89 5.95
C ILE A 17 11.07 -0.64 5.82
N PRO A 18 10.56 -1.42 6.79
CA PRO A 18 10.60 -2.87 6.63
C PRO A 18 9.81 -3.35 5.41
N ALA A 19 8.67 -2.71 5.13
CA ALA A 19 7.86 -3.10 3.99
C ALA A 19 8.57 -2.82 2.68
N VAL A 20 9.19 -1.64 2.56
CA VAL A 20 9.91 -1.29 1.35
C VAL A 20 11.13 -2.18 1.17
N ASN A 21 11.81 -2.47 2.27
CA ASN A 21 13.01 -3.31 2.20
C ASN A 21 12.68 -4.72 1.71
N ARG A 22 11.50 -5.22 2.06
CA ARG A 22 11.08 -6.56 1.65
C ARG A 22 10.39 -6.60 0.29
N ALA A 23 10.07 -5.44 -0.27
CA ALA A 23 9.43 -5.39 -1.58
C ALA A 23 10.37 -5.94 -2.66
N PRO A 24 9.83 -6.56 -3.72
CA PRO A 24 10.68 -7.26 -4.72
C PRO A 24 11.79 -6.40 -5.32
N GLN A 25 11.54 -5.11 -5.51
CA GLN A 25 12.56 -4.23 -6.09
C GLN A 25 12.98 -3.16 -5.10
N HIS A 26 12.75 -3.39 -3.81
CA HIS A 26 13.04 -2.42 -2.76
C HIS A 26 12.39 -1.08 -3.04
N ALA A 27 11.18 -1.13 -3.61
CA ALA A 27 10.45 0.08 -3.96
C ALA A 27 8.96 -0.20 -3.84
N VAL A 28 8.21 0.79 -3.40
CA VAL A 28 6.76 0.69 -3.27
C VAL A 28 6.16 2.03 -3.68
N TRP A 29 5.17 1.98 -4.55
CA TRP A 29 4.40 3.17 -4.93
C TRP A 29 3.05 3.09 -4.26
N LEU A 30 2.71 4.13 -3.50
CA LEU A 30 1.46 4.19 -2.74
C LEU A 30 0.61 5.33 -3.24
N THR A 31 -0.67 5.07 -3.44
CA THR A 31 -1.63 6.10 -3.81
C THR A 31 -2.94 5.82 -3.09
N TYR A 32 -3.49 6.84 -2.46
CA TYR A 32 -4.77 6.71 -1.78
C TYR A 32 -5.83 7.54 -2.49
N ASP A 33 -6.94 6.90 -2.85
CA ASP A 33 -8.09 7.55 -3.44
C ASP A 33 -9.12 7.76 -2.33
N ALA A 34 -9.22 9.00 -1.86
CA ALA A 34 -10.09 9.31 -0.73
C ALA A 34 -11.57 9.13 -1.07
N GLU A 35 -11.93 9.40 -2.31
CA GLU A 35 -13.32 9.29 -2.75
C GLU A 35 -13.78 7.85 -2.71
N ALA A 36 -12.95 6.95 -3.19
CA ALA A 36 -13.25 5.53 -3.21
C ALA A 36 -12.81 4.81 -1.93
N ASP A 37 -12.11 5.50 -1.05
CA ASP A 37 -11.55 4.94 0.17
C ASP A 37 -10.70 3.70 -0.16
N THR A 38 -9.82 3.86 -1.14
CA THR A 38 -9.05 2.75 -1.68
C THR A 38 -7.57 3.10 -1.69
N LEU A 39 -6.75 2.19 -1.19
CA LEU A 39 -5.30 2.35 -1.21
C LEU A 39 -4.71 1.43 -2.27
N TYR A 40 -3.92 2.01 -3.16
CA TYR A 40 -3.22 1.27 -4.20
C TYR A 40 -1.76 1.13 -3.82
N VAL A 41 -1.28 -0.11 -3.85
CA VAL A 41 0.12 -0.41 -3.55
C VAL A 41 0.70 -1.12 -4.77
N ASN A 42 1.76 -0.55 -5.33
CA ASN A 42 2.42 -1.14 -6.50
C ASN A 42 3.88 -1.36 -6.17
N TYR A 43 4.38 -2.53 -6.55
CA TYR A 43 5.79 -2.88 -6.34
C TYR A 43 6.63 -2.65 -7.60
N LYS A 44 5.97 -2.26 -8.70
CA LYS A 44 6.63 -2.20 -9.99
C LYS A 44 5.90 -1.19 -10.87
N LYS A 45 6.67 -0.46 -11.68
CA LYS A 45 6.10 0.49 -12.64
C LYS A 45 6.82 0.33 -13.97
N PRO A 46 6.06 0.30 -15.06
CA PRO A 46 4.60 0.31 -15.11
C PRO A 46 4.02 -1.00 -14.55
N SER A 47 2.77 -0.94 -14.11
CA SER A 47 2.11 -2.09 -13.51
C SER A 47 1.14 -2.69 -14.53
N HIS A 48 1.44 -3.88 -15.02
CA HIS A 48 0.63 -4.56 -16.04
C HIS A 48 0.12 -5.88 -15.49
N ALA A 49 -0.97 -5.84 -14.75
CA ALA A 49 -1.52 -7.03 -14.16
C ALA A 49 -2.14 -7.93 -15.23
N THR A 50 -1.80 -9.22 -15.20
CA THR A 50 -2.39 -10.21 -16.08
C THR A 50 -3.50 -10.99 -15.37
N ASP A 51 -3.56 -10.88 -14.03
CA ASP A 51 -4.57 -11.57 -13.25
C ASP A 51 -4.71 -10.88 -11.91
N SER A 52 -5.82 -11.16 -11.22
CA SER A 52 -6.06 -10.62 -9.89
C SER A 52 -6.90 -11.58 -9.07
N GLU A 53 -6.83 -11.42 -7.76
CA GLU A 53 -7.52 -12.29 -6.83
C GLU A 53 -8.01 -11.49 -5.65
N MET A 54 -9.30 -11.61 -5.32
CA MET A 54 -9.87 -10.92 -4.16
C MET A 54 -9.74 -11.81 -2.93
N THR A 55 -9.24 -11.25 -1.85
CA THR A 55 -9.17 -11.97 -0.57
C THR A 55 -10.41 -11.68 0.27
N ASP A 56 -10.56 -12.44 1.36
CA ASP A 56 -11.66 -12.21 2.30
C ASP A 56 -11.48 -10.93 3.09
N GLU A 57 -10.33 -10.27 2.99
CA GLU A 57 -10.06 -9.06 3.75
C GLU A 57 -10.22 -7.80 2.93
N ASP A 58 -10.94 -7.88 1.81
CA ASP A 58 -11.16 -6.75 0.92
C ASP A 58 -9.86 -6.24 0.31
N VAL A 59 -8.96 -7.15 0.01
CA VAL A 59 -7.71 -6.85 -0.66
C VAL A 59 -7.69 -7.57 -2.00
N ILE A 60 -7.39 -6.83 -3.06
CA ILE A 60 -7.25 -7.41 -4.39
C ILE A 60 -5.76 -7.53 -4.67
N ILE A 61 -5.28 -8.77 -4.79
CA ILE A 61 -3.88 -9.03 -5.12
C ILE A 61 -3.75 -9.06 -6.63
N ARG A 62 -2.77 -8.35 -7.16
CA ARG A 62 -2.56 -8.28 -8.61
C ARG A 62 -1.27 -8.99 -8.98
N TYR A 63 -1.37 -9.77 -10.06
CA TYR A 63 -0.26 -10.62 -10.52
C TYR A 63 0.14 -10.24 -11.94
N GLU A 64 1.41 -10.41 -12.23
CA GLU A 64 1.92 -10.44 -13.60
C GLU A 64 2.56 -11.81 -13.74
N GLY A 65 1.87 -12.71 -14.46
CA GLY A 65 2.28 -14.10 -14.43
C GLY A 65 2.16 -14.67 -13.03
N ASP A 66 3.25 -15.18 -12.50
CA ASP A 66 3.27 -15.74 -11.14
C ASP A 66 3.74 -14.73 -10.09
N GLU A 67 4.11 -13.54 -10.53
CA GLU A 67 4.68 -12.55 -9.64
C GLU A 67 3.60 -11.61 -9.11
N ILE A 68 3.60 -11.38 -7.80
CA ILE A 68 2.73 -10.37 -7.20
C ILE A 68 3.35 -9.01 -7.47
N ILE A 69 2.62 -8.15 -8.20
CA ILE A 69 3.14 -6.84 -8.56
C ILE A 69 2.50 -5.71 -7.75
N GLY A 70 1.52 -6.03 -6.93
CA GLY A 70 0.88 -5.04 -6.10
C GLY A 70 -0.44 -5.53 -5.57
N PHE A 71 -1.11 -4.66 -4.82
CA PHE A 71 -2.44 -4.99 -4.31
C PHE A 71 -3.22 -3.71 -4.08
N THR A 72 -4.55 -3.88 -3.96
CA THR A 72 -5.48 -2.79 -3.76
C THR A 72 -6.26 -3.08 -2.49
N VAL A 73 -6.30 -2.11 -1.58
CA VAL A 73 -7.00 -2.27 -0.31
C VAL A 73 -8.30 -1.47 -0.39
N LEU A 74 -9.43 -2.19 -0.36
CA LEU A 74 -10.74 -1.55 -0.34
C LEU A 74 -11.12 -1.18 1.08
N HIS A 75 -11.91 -0.12 1.23
CA HIS A 75 -12.34 0.35 2.54
C HIS A 75 -11.16 0.60 3.47
N ALA A 76 -10.12 1.23 2.92
CA ALA A 76 -8.84 1.37 3.60
C ALA A 76 -8.96 2.10 4.95
N SER A 77 -9.80 3.12 5.04
CA SER A 77 -9.92 3.89 6.28
C SER A 77 -10.46 3.06 7.43
N LYS A 78 -11.22 2.01 7.13
CA LYS A 78 -11.77 1.17 8.19
C LYS A 78 -10.70 0.37 8.91
N ARG A 79 -9.57 0.18 8.29
CA ARG A 79 -8.48 -0.57 8.91
C ARG A 79 -7.77 0.23 9.99
N LEU A 80 -7.85 1.56 9.91
CA LEU A 80 -7.25 2.42 10.93
C LEU A 80 -7.92 2.23 12.28
N LYS A 81 -9.19 1.87 12.28
CA LYS A 81 -9.95 1.72 13.51
C LYS A 81 -9.65 0.42 14.23
N LYS A 82 -8.92 -0.48 13.59
CA LYS A 82 -8.58 -1.77 14.19
C LYS A 82 -7.30 -1.74 14.98
N SER A 83 -6.53 -0.68 14.86
CA SER A 83 -5.33 -0.55 15.64
C SER A 83 -5.77 -0.17 17.04
N ALA A 84 -5.61 -1.05 17.93
CA ALA A 84 -6.02 -0.83 19.31
C ALA A 84 -4.85 -0.44 20.15
#